data_c66771259ad13cef31f9dd3135bad5ee
#
_entry.id   c66771259ad13cef31f9dd3135bad5ee
#
_cell.length_a   1.000
_cell.length_b   1.000
_cell.length_c   1.000
_cell.angle_alpha   90.00
_cell.angle_beta   90.00
_cell.angle_gamma   90.00
#
_symmetry.space_group_name_H-M   'P 1'
#
loop_
_entity.id
_entity.type
_entity.pdbx_description
1 polymer ?
#
loop_
_entity_poly.entity_id
_entity_poly.type
_entity_poly.pdbx_seq_one_letter_code
_entity_poly.pdbx_strand_id
1 'polypeptide(L)'
;MARQDFLSNFRVARNLFVHPRLDGSGPNLDPQTTAERLARAAIWLTPKSVAGFNAGDFPELGFDRKKALEDAVQEFLAVANQVPADRAATVEQYGPASMAFAKMLEILAPYLATPEEGRRVAQALQSVRFPSWVVNWDYELAGDDEGTPAVWINLFADQSSASPKEYGRFALRMTQAIRRALSANGVSRWPYIRVRTAVEQKAI
;
A
#
# COMPACT_ATOMS: atom_id res chain seq x y z
N MET A 1 12.00 -19.91 -0.55
CA MET A 1 13.13 -18.97 -0.68
C MET A 1 12.84 -17.92 -1.75
N ALA A 2 12.41 -18.28 -2.95
CA ALA A 2 12.17 -17.34 -4.06
C ALA A 2 11.18 -16.20 -3.76
N ARG A 3 10.02 -16.48 -3.14
CA ARG A 3 9.02 -15.44 -2.78
C ARG A 3 9.58 -14.36 -1.88
N GLN A 4 10.34 -14.72 -0.85
CA GLN A 4 10.91 -13.74 0.08
C GLN A 4 11.98 -12.89 -0.60
N ASP A 5 12.78 -13.49 -1.48
CA ASP A 5 13.81 -12.77 -2.23
C ASP A 5 13.16 -11.79 -3.21
N PHE A 6 12.12 -12.21 -3.92
CA PHE A 6 11.33 -11.33 -4.79
C PHE A 6 10.70 -10.17 -4.00
N LEU A 7 9.99 -10.44 -2.90
CA LEU A 7 9.37 -9.39 -2.10
C LEU A 7 10.40 -8.45 -1.46
N SER A 8 11.57 -8.94 -1.12
CA SER A 8 12.67 -8.11 -0.60
C SER A 8 13.19 -7.15 -1.67
N ASN A 9 13.48 -7.64 -2.86
CA ASN A 9 13.91 -6.83 -4.00
C ASN A 9 12.84 -5.80 -4.38
N PHE A 10 11.58 -6.23 -4.41
CA PHE A 10 10.45 -5.39 -4.75
C PHE A 10 10.20 -4.28 -3.72
N ARG A 11 10.41 -4.54 -2.41
CA ARG A 11 10.34 -3.51 -1.37
C ARG A 11 11.37 -2.41 -1.56
N VAL A 12 12.59 -2.78 -1.93
CA VAL A 12 13.65 -1.80 -2.24
C VAL A 12 13.23 -0.95 -3.42
N ALA A 13 12.79 -1.56 -4.51
CA ALA A 13 12.33 -0.87 -5.70
C ALA A 13 11.13 0.05 -5.40
N ARG A 14 10.15 -0.42 -4.60
CA ARG A 14 9.00 0.39 -4.19
C ARG A 14 9.39 1.75 -3.61
N ASN A 15 10.35 1.79 -2.70
CA ASN A 15 10.78 3.04 -2.07
C ASN A 15 11.35 4.07 -3.06
N LEU A 16 11.69 3.62 -4.25
CA LEU A 16 12.27 4.41 -5.32
C LEU A 16 11.23 4.82 -6.37
N PHE A 17 10.20 3.98 -6.60
CA PHE A 17 9.13 4.23 -7.55
C PHE A 17 7.92 4.98 -6.94
N VAL A 18 7.73 4.92 -5.62
CA VAL A 18 6.63 5.63 -4.94
C VAL A 18 6.99 7.09 -4.74
N HIS A 19 7.16 7.86 -5.80
CA HIS A 19 6.96 9.30 -5.91
C HIS A 19 7.58 9.85 -7.21
N PRO A 20 6.89 10.69 -7.94
CA PRO A 20 5.76 11.56 -7.64
C PRO A 20 4.47 11.10 -8.33
N ARG A 21 3.31 11.52 -7.84
CA ARG A 21 2.08 11.43 -8.60
C ARG A 21 2.24 12.23 -9.90
N LEU A 22 2.34 11.51 -11.00
CA LEU A 22 2.45 12.10 -12.34
C LEU A 22 1.15 12.79 -12.81
N ASP A 23 0.08 12.68 -12.00
CA ASP A 23 -1.24 13.27 -12.25
C ASP A 23 -1.36 14.76 -11.88
N GLY A 24 -0.27 15.40 -11.46
CA GLY A 24 -0.29 16.82 -11.09
C GLY A 24 -0.98 17.15 -9.77
N SER A 25 -1.48 16.17 -9.03
CA SER A 25 -2.17 16.37 -7.74
C SER A 25 -1.24 16.43 -6.53
N GLY A 26 0.07 16.38 -6.74
CA GLY A 26 1.10 16.57 -5.73
C GLY A 26 1.53 18.03 -5.56
N PRO A 27 2.35 18.36 -4.56
CA PRO A 27 2.94 19.68 -4.47
C PRO A 27 3.65 20.01 -5.79
N ASN A 28 3.44 21.23 -6.30
CA ASN A 28 4.10 21.73 -7.51
C ASN A 28 5.61 21.59 -7.34
N LEU A 29 6.14 20.48 -7.84
CA LEU A 29 7.58 20.27 -7.92
C LEU A 29 8.06 21.00 -9.17
N ASP A 30 9.10 21.78 -9.02
CA ASP A 30 9.72 22.40 -10.18
C ASP A 30 10.20 21.31 -11.17
N PRO A 31 10.27 21.63 -12.47
CA PRO A 31 10.64 20.64 -13.51
C PRO A 31 12.01 19.99 -13.27
N GLN A 32 12.94 20.70 -12.66
CA GLN A 32 14.28 20.18 -12.40
C GLN A 32 14.26 19.13 -11.29
N THR A 33 13.54 19.38 -10.20
CA THR A 33 13.33 18.41 -9.10
C THR A 33 12.61 17.16 -9.60
N THR A 34 11.65 17.34 -10.50
CA THR A 34 10.92 16.22 -11.13
C THR A 34 11.88 15.38 -12.00
N ALA A 35 12.70 16.02 -12.84
CA ALA A 35 13.68 15.34 -13.69
C ALA A 35 14.73 14.57 -12.87
N GLU A 36 15.25 15.17 -11.79
CA GLU A 36 16.20 14.51 -10.90
C GLU A 36 15.60 13.28 -10.20
N ARG A 37 14.34 13.35 -9.78
CA ARG A 37 13.64 12.21 -9.18
C ARG A 37 13.38 11.10 -10.20
N LEU A 38 12.96 11.46 -11.41
CA LEU A 38 12.81 10.52 -12.52
C LEU A 38 14.14 9.85 -12.86
N ALA A 39 15.24 10.60 -12.93
CA ALA A 39 16.56 10.06 -13.18
C ALA A 39 17.03 9.08 -12.10
N ARG A 40 16.77 9.41 -10.81
CA ARG A 40 17.06 8.49 -9.70
C ARG A 40 16.20 7.24 -9.74
N ALA A 41 14.90 7.38 -10.02
CA ALA A 41 14.01 6.24 -10.17
C ALA A 41 14.41 5.35 -11.38
N ALA A 42 14.84 5.96 -12.49
CA ALA A 42 15.27 5.27 -13.69
C ALA A 42 16.52 4.37 -13.48
N ILE A 43 17.42 4.75 -12.57
CA ILE A 43 18.60 3.92 -12.19
C ILE A 43 18.16 2.56 -11.63
N TRP A 44 16.99 2.51 -11.00
CA TRP A 44 16.43 1.30 -10.39
C TRP A 44 15.48 0.51 -11.31
N LEU A 45 15.25 1.00 -12.52
CA LEU A 45 14.48 0.32 -13.54
C LEU A 45 15.32 -0.80 -14.13
N THR A 46 15.57 -1.82 -13.32
CA THR A 46 16.39 -2.97 -13.69
C THR A 46 15.64 -4.27 -13.55
N PRO A 47 15.99 -5.31 -14.32
CA PRO A 47 15.41 -6.65 -14.15
C PRO A 47 15.53 -7.18 -12.71
N LYS A 48 16.54 -6.72 -11.95
CA LYS A 48 16.75 -7.09 -10.55
C LYS A 48 15.58 -6.69 -9.64
N SER A 49 14.84 -5.64 -10.00
CA SER A 49 13.69 -5.17 -9.20
C SER A 49 12.59 -6.23 -9.08
N VAL A 50 12.47 -7.10 -10.06
CA VAL A 50 11.49 -8.19 -10.10
C VAL A 50 12.14 -9.58 -10.18
N ALA A 51 13.43 -9.67 -9.87
CA ALA A 51 14.16 -10.93 -9.87
C ALA A 51 13.55 -11.92 -8.88
N GLY A 52 13.48 -13.19 -9.27
CA GLY A 52 12.93 -14.27 -8.45
C GLY A 52 11.40 -14.32 -8.41
N PHE A 53 10.70 -13.54 -9.27
CA PHE A 53 9.25 -13.66 -9.41
C PHE A 53 8.85 -15.05 -9.92
N ASN A 54 7.87 -15.64 -9.23
CA ASN A 54 7.17 -16.85 -9.64
C ASN A 54 5.72 -16.75 -9.15
N ALA A 55 4.76 -16.76 -10.08
CA ALA A 55 3.34 -16.69 -9.75
C ALA A 55 2.87 -17.84 -8.86
N GLY A 56 3.50 -18.99 -8.96
CA GLY A 56 3.23 -20.17 -8.11
C GLY A 56 3.51 -19.91 -6.62
N ASP A 57 4.35 -18.94 -6.29
CA ASP A 57 4.68 -18.57 -4.91
C ASP A 57 3.56 -17.76 -4.21
N PHE A 58 2.48 -17.42 -4.93
CA PHE A 58 1.31 -16.67 -4.43
C PHE A 58 0.03 -17.50 -4.58
N PRO A 59 -0.10 -18.65 -3.91
CA PRO A 59 -1.26 -19.54 -4.06
C PRO A 59 -2.58 -18.88 -3.63
N GLU A 60 -2.51 -17.88 -2.73
CA GLU A 60 -3.65 -17.13 -2.20
C GLU A 60 -4.29 -16.19 -3.23
N LEU A 61 -3.55 -15.80 -4.27
CA LEU A 61 -4.09 -14.98 -5.34
C LEU A 61 -5.03 -15.80 -6.22
N GLY A 62 -6.23 -15.29 -6.44
CA GLY A 62 -7.14 -15.84 -7.44
C GLY A 62 -6.52 -15.80 -8.85
N PHE A 63 -7.05 -16.61 -9.75
CA PHE A 63 -6.50 -16.80 -11.11
C PHE A 63 -6.28 -15.48 -11.85
N ASP A 64 -7.28 -14.59 -11.85
CA ASP A 64 -7.21 -13.29 -12.56
C ASP A 64 -6.13 -12.38 -12.00
N ARG A 65 -6.01 -12.27 -10.67
CA ARG A 65 -4.98 -11.47 -10.02
C ARG A 65 -3.58 -12.04 -10.24
N LYS A 66 -3.46 -13.36 -10.24
CA LYS A 66 -2.19 -14.03 -10.54
C LYS A 66 -1.74 -13.74 -11.96
N LYS A 67 -2.65 -13.85 -12.93
CA LYS A 67 -2.39 -13.51 -14.33
C LYS A 67 -2.03 -12.02 -14.49
N ALA A 68 -2.78 -11.12 -13.85
CA ALA A 68 -2.48 -9.69 -13.89
C ALA A 68 -1.09 -9.36 -13.32
N LEU A 69 -0.65 -10.08 -12.28
CA LEU A 69 0.70 -9.94 -11.73
C LEU A 69 1.77 -10.45 -12.69
N GLU A 70 1.54 -11.60 -13.34
CA GLU A 70 2.45 -12.12 -14.37
C GLU A 70 2.59 -11.16 -15.54
N ASP A 71 1.47 -10.67 -16.06
CA ASP A 71 1.43 -9.71 -17.17
C ASP A 71 2.20 -8.42 -16.80
N ALA A 72 1.97 -7.88 -15.61
CA ALA A 72 2.66 -6.68 -15.13
C ALA A 72 4.18 -6.90 -14.98
N VAL A 73 4.62 -8.06 -14.50
CA VAL A 73 6.05 -8.41 -14.43
C VAL A 73 6.64 -8.51 -15.83
N GLN A 74 5.95 -9.12 -16.79
CA GLN A 74 6.43 -9.23 -18.18
C GLN A 74 6.49 -7.86 -18.86
N GLU A 75 5.46 -6.99 -18.68
CA GLU A 75 5.46 -5.62 -19.17
C GLU A 75 6.68 -4.84 -18.62
N PHE A 76 6.95 -4.96 -17.32
CA PHE A 76 8.09 -4.31 -16.68
C PHE A 76 9.41 -4.82 -17.26
N LEU A 77 9.59 -6.14 -17.36
CA LEU A 77 10.82 -6.75 -17.90
C LEU A 77 11.07 -6.40 -19.35
N ALA A 78 10.01 -6.32 -20.16
CA ALA A 78 10.12 -5.93 -21.56
C ALA A 78 10.75 -4.54 -21.73
N VAL A 79 10.44 -3.61 -20.83
CA VAL A 79 11.03 -2.26 -20.81
C VAL A 79 12.40 -2.26 -20.15
N ALA A 80 12.54 -2.89 -18.98
CA ALA A 80 13.79 -2.90 -18.21
C ALA A 80 14.95 -3.54 -18.98
N ASN A 81 14.69 -4.56 -19.78
CA ASN A 81 15.70 -5.20 -20.63
C ASN A 81 16.18 -4.33 -21.80
N GLN A 82 15.43 -3.28 -22.16
CA GLN A 82 15.80 -2.33 -23.22
C GLN A 82 16.64 -1.16 -22.69
N VAL A 83 16.72 -1.01 -21.37
CA VAL A 83 17.51 0.06 -20.75
C VAL A 83 18.95 -0.41 -20.61
N PRO A 84 19.93 0.26 -21.28
CA PRO A 84 21.33 -0.07 -21.12
C PRO A 84 21.78 0.11 -19.67
N ALA A 85 22.66 -0.76 -19.18
CA ALA A 85 23.12 -0.73 -17.79
C ALA A 85 23.91 0.54 -17.42
N ASP A 86 24.44 1.23 -18.43
CA ASP A 86 25.28 2.43 -18.32
C ASP A 86 24.50 3.74 -18.52
N ARG A 87 23.21 3.67 -18.80
CA ARG A 87 22.39 4.85 -19.10
C ARG A 87 21.11 4.87 -18.26
N ALA A 88 20.65 6.08 -17.96
CA ALA A 88 19.33 6.28 -17.38
C ALA A 88 18.22 5.98 -18.41
N ALA A 89 17.11 5.41 -17.96
CA ALA A 89 15.94 5.22 -18.80
C ALA A 89 15.39 6.56 -19.31
N THR A 90 14.89 6.56 -20.56
CA THR A 90 14.19 7.73 -21.11
C THR A 90 12.80 7.85 -20.50
N VAL A 91 12.14 9.02 -20.68
CA VAL A 91 10.77 9.24 -20.23
C VAL A 91 9.80 8.24 -20.87
N GLU A 92 10.00 7.94 -22.15
CA GLU A 92 9.19 6.96 -22.90
C GLU A 92 9.33 5.55 -22.36
N GLN A 93 10.50 5.18 -21.84
CA GLN A 93 10.74 3.89 -21.18
C GLN A 93 10.20 3.89 -19.75
N TYR A 94 10.40 4.99 -19.03
CA TYR A 94 9.99 5.11 -17.63
C TYR A 94 8.47 5.04 -17.44
N GLY A 95 7.68 5.66 -18.32
CA GLY A 95 6.22 5.71 -18.21
C GLY A 95 5.59 4.30 -18.17
N PRO A 96 5.77 3.46 -19.21
CA PRO A 96 5.21 2.11 -19.23
C PRO A 96 5.72 1.23 -18.07
N ALA A 97 7.01 1.31 -17.72
CA ALA A 97 7.56 0.54 -16.61
C ALA A 97 6.99 0.97 -15.26
N SER A 98 6.77 2.27 -15.06
CA SER A 98 6.13 2.81 -13.86
C SER A 98 4.68 2.33 -13.72
N MET A 99 3.93 2.28 -14.82
CA MET A 99 2.57 1.74 -14.83
C MET A 99 2.54 0.25 -14.49
N ALA A 100 3.42 -0.55 -15.10
CA ALA A 100 3.53 -1.98 -14.80
C ALA A 100 3.91 -2.20 -13.32
N PHE A 101 4.83 -1.39 -12.80
CA PHE A 101 5.23 -1.44 -11.39
C PHE A 101 4.09 -1.05 -10.43
N ALA A 102 3.27 -0.06 -10.80
CA ALA A 102 2.10 0.32 -10.03
C ALA A 102 1.06 -0.81 -9.95
N LYS A 103 0.81 -1.51 -11.06
CA LYS A 103 -0.05 -2.71 -11.07
C LYS A 103 0.49 -3.82 -10.14
N MET A 104 1.80 -4.05 -10.13
CA MET A 104 2.41 -4.99 -9.19
C MET A 104 2.22 -4.54 -7.74
N LEU A 105 2.39 -3.24 -7.44
CA LEU A 105 2.17 -2.69 -6.10
C LEU A 105 0.73 -2.89 -5.63
N GLU A 106 -0.24 -2.65 -6.49
CA GLU A 106 -1.66 -2.88 -6.20
C GLU A 106 -1.92 -4.31 -5.73
N ILE A 107 -1.39 -5.28 -6.46
CA ILE A 107 -1.61 -6.70 -6.16
C ILE A 107 -0.82 -7.15 -4.93
N LEU A 108 0.40 -6.64 -4.77
CA LEU A 108 1.35 -7.09 -3.75
C LEU A 108 1.29 -6.29 -2.44
N ALA A 109 0.51 -5.20 -2.37
CA ALA A 109 0.41 -4.36 -1.19
C ALA A 109 0.20 -5.14 0.11
N PRO A 110 -0.67 -6.15 0.19
CA PRO A 110 -0.87 -6.96 1.40
C PRO A 110 0.41 -7.68 1.86
N TYR A 111 1.22 -8.17 0.90
CA TYR A 111 2.43 -8.95 1.18
C TYR A 111 3.65 -8.08 1.53
N LEU A 112 3.55 -6.77 1.27
CA LEU A 112 4.61 -5.81 1.58
C LEU A 112 4.55 -5.29 3.02
N ALA A 113 3.48 -5.57 3.74
CA ALA A 113 3.36 -5.25 5.16
C ALA A 113 4.41 -6.02 5.97
N THR A 114 5.08 -5.33 6.91
CA THR A 114 6.03 -5.96 7.80
C THR A 114 5.39 -6.22 9.17
N PRO A 115 5.83 -7.25 9.92
CA PRO A 115 5.38 -7.46 11.30
C PRO A 115 5.62 -6.24 12.19
N GLU A 116 6.65 -5.46 11.91
CA GLU A 116 6.96 -4.23 12.62
C GLU A 116 5.95 -3.13 12.31
N GLU A 117 5.53 -2.99 11.05
CA GLU A 117 4.47 -2.05 10.68
C GLU A 117 3.15 -2.41 11.36
N GLY A 118 2.80 -3.70 11.42
CA GLY A 118 1.65 -4.17 12.16
C GLY A 118 1.71 -3.80 13.64
N ARG A 119 2.87 -3.99 14.29
CA ARG A 119 3.07 -3.58 15.68
C ARG A 119 2.88 -2.07 15.89
N ARG A 120 3.39 -1.24 14.97
CA ARG A 120 3.20 0.22 15.02
C ARG A 120 1.74 0.61 14.87
N VAL A 121 1.00 -0.07 13.98
CA VAL A 121 -0.46 0.15 13.85
C VAL A 121 -1.18 -0.22 15.14
N ALA A 122 -0.90 -1.40 15.71
CA ALA A 122 -1.50 -1.80 16.98
C ALA A 122 -1.21 -0.79 18.10
N GLN A 123 0.03 -0.35 18.22
CA GLN A 123 0.45 0.64 19.21
C GLN A 123 -0.25 2.00 19.01
N ALA A 124 -0.38 2.43 17.76
CA ALA A 124 -1.12 3.64 17.42
C ALA A 124 -2.57 3.53 17.84
N LEU A 125 -3.27 2.42 17.52
CA LEU A 125 -4.65 2.20 17.87
C LEU A 125 -4.88 2.10 19.39
N GLN A 126 -3.96 1.49 20.13
CA GLN A 126 -4.00 1.46 21.61
C GLN A 126 -3.93 2.84 22.24
N SER A 127 -3.28 3.81 21.58
CA SER A 127 -3.17 5.20 22.06
C SER A 127 -4.43 6.03 21.81
N VAL A 128 -5.33 5.55 20.94
CA VAL A 128 -6.56 6.28 20.58
C VAL A 128 -7.63 6.06 21.66
N ARG A 129 -8.22 7.15 22.15
CA ARG A 129 -9.40 7.08 23.01
C ARG A 129 -10.64 6.80 22.17
N PHE A 130 -11.08 5.56 22.19
CA PHE A 130 -12.37 5.18 21.59
C PHE A 130 -13.53 5.51 22.55
N PRO A 131 -14.74 5.81 22.05
CA PRO A 131 -15.93 5.94 22.87
C PRO A 131 -16.31 4.60 23.50
N SER A 132 -17.10 4.67 24.58
CA SER A 132 -17.52 3.48 25.35
C SER A 132 -18.33 2.45 24.54
N TRP A 133 -18.96 2.86 23.45
CA TRP A 133 -19.70 1.96 22.57
C TRP A 133 -18.80 1.17 21.59
N VAL A 134 -17.52 1.54 21.43
CA VAL A 134 -16.54 0.71 20.72
C VAL A 134 -15.99 -0.29 21.71
N VAL A 135 -16.40 -1.54 21.57
CA VAL A 135 -16.04 -2.62 22.51
C VAL A 135 -14.76 -3.33 22.13
N ASN A 136 -14.40 -3.30 20.85
CA ASN A 136 -13.16 -3.88 20.35
C ASN A 136 -12.75 -3.26 19.00
N TRP A 137 -11.55 -3.53 18.55
CA TRP A 137 -11.04 -3.17 17.23
C TRP A 137 -10.07 -4.22 16.71
N ASP A 138 -10.00 -4.33 15.42
CA ASP A 138 -8.91 -5.03 14.72
C ASP A 138 -8.45 -4.22 13.51
N TYR A 139 -7.44 -4.70 12.81
CA TYR A 139 -6.94 -4.06 11.60
C TYR A 139 -6.38 -5.07 10.61
N GLU A 140 -6.44 -4.68 9.34
CA GLU A 140 -5.84 -5.39 8.22
C GLU A 140 -4.92 -4.44 7.44
N LEU A 141 -3.71 -4.89 7.12
CA LEU A 141 -2.77 -4.18 6.26
C LEU A 141 -2.93 -4.68 4.83
N ALA A 142 -3.59 -3.90 3.99
CA ALA A 142 -3.90 -4.25 2.60
C ALA A 142 -3.73 -3.05 1.66
N GLY A 143 -4.07 -3.22 0.39
CA GLY A 143 -4.31 -2.12 -0.53
C GLY A 143 -5.76 -1.63 -0.43
N ASP A 144 -6.01 -0.39 -0.86
CA ASP A 144 -7.36 0.08 -1.18
C ASP A 144 -7.79 -0.35 -2.58
N ASP A 145 -8.95 0.15 -3.04
CA ASP A 145 -9.50 -0.20 -4.35
C ASP A 145 -8.62 0.28 -5.53
N GLU A 146 -7.74 1.25 -5.28
CA GLU A 146 -6.75 1.76 -6.23
C GLU A 146 -5.36 1.09 -6.05
N GLY A 147 -5.24 0.14 -5.12
CA GLY A 147 -3.99 -0.54 -4.80
C GLY A 147 -3.04 0.28 -3.93
N THR A 148 -3.44 1.47 -3.44
CA THR A 148 -2.63 2.27 -2.53
C THR A 148 -2.51 1.58 -1.18
N PRO A 149 -1.31 1.52 -0.57
CA PRO A 149 -1.16 0.93 0.76
C PRO A 149 -2.09 1.55 1.78
N ALA A 150 -2.96 0.73 2.34
CA ALA A 150 -3.99 1.13 3.29
C ALA A 150 -3.93 0.32 4.58
N VAL A 151 -4.53 0.83 5.63
CA VAL A 151 -4.88 0.08 6.83
C VAL A 151 -6.39 0.12 7.02
N TRP A 152 -7.02 -1.03 6.95
CA TRP A 152 -8.44 -1.22 7.19
C TRP A 152 -8.65 -1.47 8.69
N ILE A 153 -9.34 -0.54 9.35
CA ILE A 153 -9.56 -0.58 10.79
C ILE A 153 -11.04 -0.88 11.03
N ASN A 154 -11.32 -2.03 11.61
CA ASN A 154 -12.65 -2.42 12.00
C ASN A 154 -12.88 -2.04 13.47
N LEU A 155 -13.89 -1.21 13.72
CA LEU A 155 -14.35 -0.86 15.06
C LEU A 155 -15.63 -1.63 15.35
N PHE A 156 -15.60 -2.47 16.36
CA PHE A 156 -16.77 -3.25 16.76
C PHE A 156 -17.60 -2.47 17.78
N ALA A 157 -18.84 -2.17 17.38
CA ALA A 157 -19.75 -1.34 18.15
C ALA A 157 -20.81 -2.18 18.89
N ASP A 158 -21.05 -1.83 20.13
CA ASP A 158 -22.26 -2.27 20.82
C ASP A 158 -23.44 -1.39 20.37
N GLN A 159 -24.33 -1.98 19.58
CA GLN A 159 -25.49 -1.29 19.01
C GLN A 159 -26.49 -0.79 20.06
N SER A 160 -26.49 -1.35 21.26
CA SER A 160 -27.37 -0.91 22.34
C SER A 160 -26.91 0.41 22.96
N SER A 161 -25.66 0.81 22.74
CA SER A 161 -24.97 1.88 23.45
C SER A 161 -24.82 3.18 22.65
N ALA A 162 -25.20 3.23 21.37
CA ALA A 162 -25.03 4.44 20.56
C ALA A 162 -26.14 4.64 19.52
N SER A 163 -26.51 5.90 19.29
CA SER A 163 -27.48 6.28 18.27
C SER A 163 -26.81 6.50 16.87
N PRO A 164 -27.55 6.33 15.75
CA PRO A 164 -27.03 6.60 14.41
C PRO A 164 -26.45 8.02 14.22
N LYS A 165 -26.98 9.01 14.93
CA LYS A 165 -26.47 10.40 14.90
C LYS A 165 -25.09 10.54 15.57
N GLU A 166 -24.81 9.73 16.57
CA GLU A 166 -23.50 9.72 17.25
C GLU A 166 -22.45 9.11 16.34
N TYR A 167 -22.78 8.07 15.56
CA TYR A 167 -21.86 7.48 14.59
C TYR A 167 -21.36 8.50 13.56
N GLY A 168 -22.23 9.31 12.98
CA GLY A 168 -21.84 10.28 11.94
C GLY A 168 -20.92 11.39 12.46
N ARG A 169 -21.22 11.97 13.64
CA ARG A 169 -20.35 12.98 14.26
C ARG A 169 -19.02 12.43 14.73
N PHE A 170 -19.03 11.20 15.15
CA PHE A 170 -17.87 10.47 15.62
C PHE A 170 -16.92 10.08 14.49
N ALA A 171 -17.44 9.62 13.35
CA ALA A 171 -16.65 9.11 12.24
C ALA A 171 -15.55 10.09 11.81
N LEU A 172 -15.87 11.37 11.61
CA LEU A 172 -14.91 12.39 11.19
C LEU A 172 -13.82 12.63 12.24
N ARG A 173 -14.22 12.79 13.54
CA ARG A 173 -13.27 13.03 14.62
C ARG A 173 -12.36 11.83 14.86
N MET A 174 -12.90 10.65 14.75
CA MET A 174 -12.16 9.41 14.95
C MET A 174 -11.17 9.18 13.83
N THR A 175 -11.57 9.41 12.57
CA THR A 175 -10.65 9.34 11.43
C THR A 175 -9.45 10.25 11.64
N GLN A 176 -9.66 11.49 12.10
CA GLN A 176 -8.57 12.41 12.39
C GLN A 176 -7.68 11.95 13.55
N ALA A 177 -8.30 11.42 14.64
CA ALA A 177 -7.54 10.92 15.80
C ALA A 177 -6.67 9.72 15.41
N ILE A 178 -7.24 8.76 14.68
CA ILE A 178 -6.51 7.59 14.18
C ILE A 178 -5.40 8.00 13.22
N ARG A 179 -5.65 8.91 12.28
CA ARG A 179 -4.62 9.40 11.35
C ARG A 179 -3.44 10.03 12.09
N ARG A 180 -3.71 10.86 13.11
CA ARG A 180 -2.67 11.46 13.94
C ARG A 180 -1.87 10.40 14.69
N ALA A 181 -2.55 9.42 15.28
CA ALA A 181 -1.89 8.34 16.01
C ALA A 181 -1.01 7.48 15.10
N LEU A 182 -1.51 7.11 13.91
CA LEU A 182 -0.74 6.37 12.90
C LEU A 182 0.49 7.16 12.46
N SER A 183 0.32 8.44 12.12
CA SER A 183 1.43 9.33 11.71
C SER A 183 2.48 9.47 12.82
N ALA A 184 2.06 9.66 14.06
CA ALA A 184 2.95 9.75 15.23
C ALA A 184 3.77 8.46 15.47
N ASN A 185 3.24 7.29 15.03
CA ASN A 185 3.94 6.01 15.09
C ASN A 185 4.66 5.64 13.77
N GLY A 186 4.81 6.60 12.84
CA GLY A 186 5.54 6.39 11.59
C GLY A 186 4.84 5.47 10.59
N VAL A 187 3.51 5.33 10.69
CA VAL A 187 2.69 4.57 9.73
C VAL A 187 2.18 5.54 8.66
N SER A 188 2.58 5.31 7.41
CA SER A 188 2.22 6.15 6.26
C SER A 188 0.98 5.66 5.50
N ARG A 189 0.43 4.50 5.87
CA ARG A 189 -0.76 3.94 5.23
C ARG A 189 -2.00 4.79 5.48
N TRP A 190 -2.85 4.88 4.47
CA TRP A 190 -4.13 5.57 4.61
C TRP A 190 -5.11 4.73 5.44
N PRO A 191 -5.75 5.29 6.50
CA PRO A 191 -6.71 4.55 7.30
C PRO A 191 -8.11 4.60 6.67
N TYR A 192 -8.68 3.42 6.46
CA TYR A 192 -10.10 3.21 6.19
C TYR A 192 -10.76 2.63 7.44
N ILE A 193 -11.81 3.27 7.91
CA ILE A 193 -12.50 2.89 9.15
C ILE A 193 -13.84 2.28 8.78
N ARG A 194 -14.06 1.06 9.28
CA ARG A 194 -15.32 0.34 9.18
C ARG A 194 -15.90 0.17 10.58
N VAL A 195 -17.15 0.57 10.77
CA VAL A 195 -17.88 0.27 12.01
C VAL A 195 -18.71 -0.98 11.77
N ARG A 196 -18.46 -2.02 12.52
CA ARG A 196 -19.13 -3.31 12.47
C ARG A 196 -19.88 -3.57 13.77
N THR A 197 -20.83 -4.48 13.75
CA THR A 197 -21.51 -4.91 14.98
C THR A 197 -20.63 -5.90 15.74
N ALA A 198 -20.74 -5.91 17.07
CA ALA A 198 -20.02 -6.87 17.92
C ALA A 198 -20.42 -8.34 17.65
N VAL A 199 -21.57 -8.56 17.01
CA VAL A 199 -22.04 -9.91 16.59
C VAL A 199 -21.23 -10.41 15.39
N GLU A 200 -20.83 -9.53 14.48
CA GLU A 200 -20.03 -9.89 13.30
C GLU A 200 -18.60 -10.34 13.65
N GLN A 201 -18.10 -9.95 14.82
CA GLN A 201 -16.78 -10.37 15.30
C GLN A 201 -16.70 -11.89 15.60
N LYS A 202 -17.83 -12.51 15.97
CA LYS A 202 -17.88 -13.94 16.34
C LYS A 202 -18.00 -14.87 15.13
N ALA A 203 -18.16 -14.32 13.93
CA ALA A 203 -18.39 -15.07 12.68
C ALA A 203 -17.10 -15.17 11.81
N ILE A 204 -15.97 -14.63 12.26
CA ILE A 204 -14.65 -14.68 11.63
C ILE A 204 -13.71 -15.54 12.49
#